data_12b64ebc427af6a7488bdb7f04671c5a
#
_entry.id   12b64ebc427af6a7488bdb7f04671c5a
#
_cell.length_a   1.000
_cell.length_b   1.000
_cell.length_c   1.000
_cell.angle_alpha   90.00
_cell.angle_beta   90.00
_cell.angle_gamma   90.00
#
_symmetry.space_group_name_H-M   'P 1'
#
loop_
_entity.id
_entity.type
_entity.pdbx_description
1 polymer ?
#
loop_
_entity_poly.entity_id
_entity_poly.type
_entity_poly.pdbx_seq_one_letter_code
_entity_poly.pdbx_strand_id
1 'polypeptide(L)'
;MSACSGDMLLQALVACAGVTLNAVATALGIKLMSATVHAEGDLDFRGTLGVSKEARVGFESIRLRFELETESTDEQVATLLRLTERYCVVFQTLAQPPTMAVSHKRQ
;
A
#
# COMPACT_ATOMS: atom_id res chain seq x y z
N MET A 1 -14.78 8.16 -15.96
CA MET A 1 -14.07 6.91 -15.70
C MET A 1 -14.38 6.43 -14.29
N SER A 2 -14.75 5.22 -14.15
CA SER A 2 -14.98 4.64 -12.84
C SER A 2 -13.77 3.80 -12.44
N ALA A 3 -13.29 3.99 -11.23
CA ALA A 3 -12.28 3.13 -10.65
C ALA A 3 -12.96 1.89 -10.07
N CYS A 4 -12.33 0.73 -10.18
CA CYS A 4 -12.81 -0.44 -9.46
C CYS A 4 -12.43 -0.32 -7.99
N SER A 5 -13.08 -1.11 -7.14
CA SER A 5 -12.79 -1.07 -5.69
C SER A 5 -11.34 -1.41 -5.38
N GLY A 6 -10.69 -2.21 -6.22
CA GLY A 6 -9.28 -2.51 -6.07
C GLY A 6 -8.40 -1.28 -6.21
N ASP A 7 -8.73 -0.38 -7.14
CA ASP A 7 -7.98 0.87 -7.31
C ASP A 7 -8.07 1.74 -6.07
N MET A 8 -9.20 1.76 -5.40
CA MET A 8 -9.37 2.49 -4.15
C MET A 8 -8.44 1.97 -3.07
N LEU A 9 -8.26 0.66 -2.99
CA LEU A 9 -7.33 0.06 -2.04
C LEU A 9 -5.90 0.47 -2.34
N LEU A 10 -5.50 0.44 -3.60
CA LEU A 10 -4.15 0.86 -4.01
C LEU A 10 -3.92 2.34 -3.73
N GLN A 11 -4.94 3.19 -3.93
CA GLN A 11 -4.85 4.61 -3.60
C GLN A 11 -4.66 4.82 -2.10
N ALA A 12 -5.36 4.06 -1.27
CA ALA A 12 -5.20 4.14 0.17
C ALA A 12 -3.79 3.73 0.59
N LEU A 13 -3.23 2.70 -0.03
CA LEU A 13 -1.87 2.26 0.24
C LEU A 13 -0.86 3.35 -0.12
N VAL A 14 -0.99 3.97 -1.30
CA VAL A 14 -0.11 5.05 -1.74
C VAL A 14 -0.19 6.23 -0.79
N ALA A 15 -1.39 6.66 -0.42
CA ALA A 15 -1.58 7.79 0.48
C ALA A 15 -0.95 7.53 1.84
N CYS A 16 -1.19 6.36 2.41
CA CYS A 16 -0.64 5.99 3.71
C CYS A 16 0.89 5.89 3.66
N ALA A 17 1.41 5.23 2.63
CA ALA A 17 2.86 5.10 2.47
C ALA A 17 3.54 6.46 2.30
N GLY A 18 2.93 7.38 1.57
CA GLY A 18 3.47 8.73 1.38
C GLY A 18 3.53 9.53 2.66
N VAL A 19 2.46 9.50 3.45
CA VAL A 19 2.43 10.17 4.76
C VAL A 19 3.49 9.57 5.69
N THR A 20 3.58 8.25 5.75
CA THR A 20 4.55 7.56 6.58
C THR A 20 5.99 7.85 6.14
N LEU A 21 6.24 7.84 4.82
CA LEU A 21 7.54 8.16 4.27
C LEU A 21 8.02 9.53 4.73
N ASN A 22 7.17 10.54 4.62
CA ASN A 22 7.51 11.91 5.01
C ASN A 22 7.77 12.02 6.52
N ALA A 23 6.95 11.35 7.33
CA ALA A 23 7.13 11.36 8.78
C ALA A 23 8.45 10.70 9.19
N VAL A 24 8.77 9.55 8.60
CA VAL A 24 10.02 8.84 8.91
C VAL A 24 11.23 9.62 8.42
N ALA A 25 11.16 10.18 7.20
CA ALA A 25 12.25 11.00 6.67
C ALA A 25 12.55 12.18 7.59
N THR A 26 11.52 12.86 8.09
CA THR A 26 11.66 13.95 9.03
C THR A 26 12.33 13.47 10.33
N ALA A 27 11.88 12.35 10.87
CA ALA A 27 12.44 11.79 12.10
C ALA A 27 13.91 11.41 11.95
N LEU A 28 14.31 10.93 10.78
CA LEU A 28 15.70 10.54 10.49
C LEU A 28 16.58 11.70 10.04
N GLY A 29 16.00 12.88 9.84
CA GLY A 29 16.75 14.02 9.31
C GLY A 29 17.12 13.87 7.84
N ILE A 30 16.38 13.07 7.09
CA ILE A 30 16.61 12.86 5.66
C ILE A 30 15.79 13.88 4.88
N LYS A 31 16.47 14.63 4.00
CA LYS A 31 15.81 15.58 3.11
C LYS A 31 15.47 14.90 1.79
N LEU A 32 14.20 14.87 1.47
CA LEU A 32 13.71 14.39 0.19
C LEU A 32 13.44 15.59 -0.71
N MET A 33 14.14 15.67 -1.84
CA MET A 33 13.89 16.74 -2.82
C MET A 33 12.65 16.44 -3.62
N SER A 34 12.40 15.18 -3.93
CA SER A 34 11.14 14.72 -4.48
C SER A 34 10.90 13.28 -4.09
N ALA A 35 9.63 12.90 -4.04
CA ALA A 35 9.24 11.53 -3.74
C ALA A 35 7.94 11.21 -4.46
N THR A 36 7.91 10.10 -5.18
CA THR A 36 6.70 9.59 -5.81
C THR A 36 6.49 8.16 -5.35
N VAL A 37 5.28 7.84 -4.96
CA VAL A 37 4.91 6.51 -4.49
C VAL A 37 3.96 5.89 -5.50
N HIS A 38 4.26 4.67 -5.92
CA HIS A 38 3.45 3.92 -6.87
C HIS A 38 3.02 2.61 -6.23
N ALA A 39 1.77 2.25 -6.43
CA ALA A 39 1.27 0.94 -6.05
C ALA A 39 0.58 0.31 -7.25
N GLU A 40 0.84 -0.97 -7.46
CA GLU A 40 0.17 -1.75 -8.48
C GLU A 40 -0.15 -3.13 -7.92
N GLY A 41 -1.13 -3.78 -8.49
CA GLY A 41 -1.53 -5.08 -8.03
C GLY A 41 -2.15 -5.90 -9.14
N ASP A 42 -2.22 -7.19 -8.90
CA ASP A 42 -2.76 -8.14 -9.85
C ASP A 42 -4.08 -8.70 -9.33
N LEU A 43 -5.14 -8.49 -10.09
CA LEU A 43 -6.48 -9.01 -9.81
C LEU A 43 -6.87 -10.02 -10.87
N ASP A 44 -7.53 -11.08 -10.44
CA ASP A 44 -8.19 -12.00 -11.36
C ASP A 44 -9.68 -11.63 -11.40
N PHE A 45 -10.10 -11.00 -12.49
CA PHE A 45 -11.49 -10.56 -12.63
C PHE A 45 -12.50 -11.71 -12.63
N ARG A 46 -12.06 -12.94 -12.92
CA ARG A 46 -12.94 -14.10 -12.83
C ARG A 46 -13.46 -14.30 -11.42
N GLY A 47 -12.60 -14.03 -10.40
CA GLY A 47 -13.00 -14.07 -9.01
C GLY A 47 -13.95 -12.93 -8.65
N THR A 48 -13.57 -11.72 -9.02
CA THR A 48 -14.35 -10.51 -8.73
C THR A 48 -15.73 -10.56 -9.35
N LEU A 49 -15.83 -11.06 -10.59
CA LEU A 49 -17.10 -11.16 -11.32
C LEU A 49 -17.88 -12.43 -10.99
N GLY A 50 -17.34 -13.30 -10.13
CA GLY A 50 -18.02 -14.53 -9.76
C GLY A 50 -18.04 -15.60 -10.86
N VAL A 51 -17.18 -15.47 -11.87
CA VAL A 51 -17.12 -16.40 -12.99
C VAL A 51 -16.41 -17.69 -12.61
N SER A 52 -15.44 -17.60 -11.70
CA SER A 52 -14.69 -18.77 -11.22
C SER A 52 -14.63 -18.74 -9.70
N LYS A 53 -15.05 -19.84 -9.08
CA LYS A 53 -15.00 -19.97 -7.61
C LYS A 53 -13.59 -20.24 -7.10
N GLU A 54 -12.70 -20.71 -7.98
CA GLU A 54 -11.31 -20.99 -7.61
C GLU A 54 -10.45 -19.74 -7.69
N ALA A 55 -10.85 -18.75 -8.48
CA ALA A 55 -10.13 -17.50 -8.59
C ALA A 55 -10.31 -16.65 -7.35
N ARG A 56 -9.21 -16.09 -6.86
CA ARG A 56 -9.23 -15.20 -5.70
C ARG A 56 -9.99 -13.91 -6.04
N VAL A 57 -10.84 -13.45 -5.14
CA VAL A 57 -11.57 -12.18 -5.33
C VAL A 57 -10.66 -10.98 -5.11
N GLY A 58 -9.82 -11.04 -4.10
CA GLY A 58 -8.87 -9.97 -3.80
C GLY A 58 -7.61 -10.03 -4.62
N PHE A 59 -6.69 -9.11 -4.37
CA PHE A 59 -5.42 -9.07 -5.07
C PHE A 59 -4.59 -10.34 -4.81
N GLU A 60 -3.99 -10.85 -5.85
CA GLU A 60 -3.04 -11.97 -5.75
C GLU A 60 -1.67 -11.46 -5.30
N SER A 61 -1.29 -10.28 -5.76
CA SER A 61 -0.06 -9.62 -5.35
C SER A 61 -0.23 -8.11 -5.44
N ILE A 62 0.51 -7.40 -4.61
CA ILE A 62 0.56 -5.95 -4.60
C ILE A 62 2.03 -5.55 -4.49
N ARG A 63 2.43 -4.56 -5.27
CA ARG A 63 3.79 -4.03 -5.26
C ARG A 63 3.74 -2.54 -4.95
N LEU A 64 4.61 -2.13 -4.04
CA LEU A 64 4.76 -0.74 -3.65
C LEU A 64 6.14 -0.28 -4.08
N ARG A 65 6.23 0.82 -4.83
CA ARG A 65 7.48 1.31 -5.37
C ARG A 65 7.64 2.79 -5.04
N PHE A 66 8.83 3.14 -4.60
CA PHE A 66 9.20 4.51 -4.26
C PHE A 66 10.23 5.03 -5.25
N GLU A 67 9.98 6.23 -5.78
CA GLU A 67 10.96 6.96 -6.57
C GLU A 67 11.36 8.19 -5.77
N LEU A 68 12.61 8.23 -5.33
CA LEU A 68 13.12 9.26 -4.43
C LEU A 68 14.25 10.03 -5.06
N GLU A 69 14.25 11.35 -4.84
CA GLU A 69 15.39 12.20 -5.17
C GLU A 69 15.94 12.75 -3.87
N THR A 70 17.15 12.36 -3.52
CA THR A 70 17.79 12.73 -2.26
C THR A 70 19.31 12.61 -2.38
N GLU A 71 20.02 13.39 -1.58
CA GLU A 71 21.46 13.29 -1.49
C GLU A 71 21.90 12.33 -0.38
N SER A 72 20.96 11.74 0.33
CA SER A 72 21.26 10.77 1.39
C SER A 72 21.93 9.52 0.81
N THR A 73 22.67 8.82 1.67
CA THR A 73 23.37 7.60 1.26
C THR A 73 22.37 6.45 0.99
N ASP A 74 22.82 5.45 0.24
CA ASP A 74 22.01 4.27 -0.02
C ASP A 74 21.60 3.58 1.28
N GLU A 75 22.46 3.57 2.28
CA GLU A 75 22.19 2.99 3.58
C GLU A 75 21.08 3.76 4.31
N GLN A 76 21.13 5.09 4.25
CA GLN A 76 20.08 5.93 4.84
C GLN A 76 18.74 5.72 4.13
N VAL A 77 18.74 5.62 2.81
CA VAL A 77 17.53 5.35 2.03
C VAL A 77 16.96 3.97 2.39
N ALA A 78 17.82 2.96 2.51
CA ALA A 78 17.38 1.62 2.89
C ALA A 78 16.70 1.63 4.27
N THR A 79 17.25 2.35 5.23
CA THR A 79 16.66 2.51 6.56
C THR A 79 15.31 3.22 6.47
N LEU A 80 15.24 4.29 5.68
CA LEU A 80 14.01 5.05 5.47
C LEU A 80 12.90 4.16 4.95
N LEU A 81 13.18 3.36 3.92
CA LEU A 81 12.16 2.52 3.29
C LEU A 81 11.76 1.36 4.20
N ARG A 82 12.70 0.78 4.94
CA ARG A 82 12.40 -0.28 5.90
C ARG A 82 11.45 0.21 7.00
N LEU A 83 11.70 1.40 7.52
CA LEU A 83 10.85 1.97 8.57
C LEU A 83 9.50 2.44 8.02
N THR A 84 9.48 2.94 6.79
CA THR A 84 8.24 3.31 6.12
C THR A 84 7.33 2.09 5.97
N GLU A 85 7.88 0.98 5.50
CA GLU A 85 7.15 -0.28 5.39
C GLU A 85 6.62 -0.73 6.75
N ARG A 86 7.46 -0.67 7.78
CA ARG A 86 7.10 -1.12 9.12
C ARG A 86 5.94 -0.33 9.72
N TYR A 87 5.89 0.97 9.49
CA TYR A 87 4.92 1.84 10.14
C TYR A 87 3.75 2.26 9.25
N CYS A 88 3.69 1.78 8.01
CA CYS A 88 2.56 2.02 7.14
C CYS A 88 1.39 1.12 7.54
N VAL A 89 0.35 1.72 8.12
CA VAL A 89 -0.80 0.96 8.64
C VAL A 89 -1.46 0.13 7.54
N VAL A 90 -1.66 0.72 6.36
CA VAL A 90 -2.33 0.02 5.26
C VAL A 90 -1.48 -1.14 4.76
N PHE A 91 -0.16 -0.91 4.58
CA PHE A 91 0.75 -1.98 4.16
C PHE A 91 0.72 -3.14 5.15
N GLN A 92 0.86 -2.86 6.45
CA GLN A 92 0.90 -3.90 7.48
C GLN A 92 -0.44 -4.64 7.58
N THR A 93 -1.54 -3.93 7.42
CA THR A 93 -2.87 -4.55 7.43
C THR A 93 -3.03 -5.53 6.27
N LEU A 94 -2.52 -5.18 5.09
CA LEU A 94 -2.57 -6.07 3.93
C LEU A 94 -1.62 -7.26 4.07
N ALA A 95 -0.42 -7.04 4.62
CA ALA A 95 0.58 -8.09 4.77
C ALA A 95 0.20 -9.10 5.87
N GLN A 96 -0.48 -8.63 6.91
CA GLN A 96 -0.96 -9.47 8.01
C GLN A 96 -2.42 -9.10 8.25
N PRO A 97 -3.34 -9.70 7.50
CA PRO A 97 -4.75 -9.29 7.54
C PRO A 97 -5.35 -9.49 8.92
N PRO A 98 -6.18 -8.53 9.36
CA PRO A 98 -6.84 -8.59 10.66
C PRO A 98 -7.99 -9.60 10.62
N THR A 99 -8.48 -9.95 11.80
CA THR A 99 -9.73 -10.69 11.92
C THR A 99 -10.86 -9.82 11.39
N MET A 100 -11.65 -10.35 10.50
CA MET A 100 -12.76 -9.63 9.88
C MET A 100 -14.08 -10.17 10.38
N ALA A 101 -15.06 -9.30 10.55
CA ALA A 101 -16.40 -9.68 10.95
C ALA A 101 -17.42 -8.84 10.19
N VAL A 102 -18.54 -9.45 9.90
CA VAL A 102 -19.67 -8.78 9.26
C VAL A 102 -20.92 -9.03 10.09
N SER A 103 -21.69 -7.99 10.33
CA SER A 103 -22.95 -8.12 11.05
C SER A 103 -23.98 -7.22 10.41
N HIS A 104 -25.26 -7.45 10.73
CA HIS A 104 -26.33 -6.58 10.27
C HIS A 104 -27.41 -6.45 11.34
N LYS A 105 -28.16 -5.38 11.23
CA LYS A 105 -29.33 -5.15 12.04
C LYS A 105 -30.49 -4.91 11.07
N ARG A 106 -31.54 -5.71 11.20
CA ARG A 106 -32.75 -5.54 10.38
C ARG A 106 -33.71 -4.59 11.07
N GLN A 107 -34.16 -3.59 10.33
CA GLN A 107 -35.13 -2.61 10.82
C GLN A 107 -36.53 -3.13 10.67
#